data_edc24f7dd722d77a7860441d687bcb3e
#
_entry.id   edc24f7dd722d77a7860441d687bcb3e
#
_cell.length_a   1.000
_cell.length_b   1.000
_cell.length_c   1.000
_cell.angle_alpha   90.00
_cell.angle_beta   90.00
_cell.angle_gamma   90.00
#
_symmetry.space_group_name_H-M   'P 1'
#
loop_
_entity.id
_entity.type
_entity.pdbx_description
1 polymer ?
#
loop_
_entity_poly.entity_id
_entity_poly.type
_entity_poly.pdbx_seq_one_letter_code
_entity_poly.pdbx_strand_id
1 'polypeptide(L)'
;NMLAPHRTDNNNQALTGCLATAASQIVYYFRKDNPTATLYDTPTYGYGGAPVTKSLPKGTPLRYDLMKNSGTGSLKQDSAVAVLMYAAGTSAWLTYGDGSGTATSGQNYKMGDAIRGQFALNNDCLYKESFSQQAWETKVYNNLISGRPMLYTGASEKDGGHAVVLDGYQATTGLYHFNFGWGGQGDGWYTIDDETGMNGFNSYQSVLANITPKNQNYTARILSPT
;
A
#
# COMPACT_ATOMS: atom_id res chain seq x y z
N ASN A 1 -13.75 1.96 -6.66
CA ASN A 1 -13.23 0.77 -7.36
C ASN A 1 -14.39 -0.02 -7.96
N MET A 2 -14.37 -0.29 -9.28
CA MET A 2 -15.46 -0.98 -10.00
C MET A 2 -15.76 -2.41 -9.51
N LEU A 3 -14.91 -3.00 -8.69
CA LEU A 3 -15.10 -4.30 -8.05
C LEU A 3 -15.56 -4.20 -6.61
N ALA A 4 -15.42 -3.03 -5.99
CA ALA A 4 -15.86 -2.82 -4.62
C ALA A 4 -17.39 -2.89 -4.50
N PRO A 5 -17.93 -3.26 -3.33
CA PRO A 5 -19.36 -3.20 -3.06
C PRO A 5 -19.93 -1.79 -3.27
N HIS A 6 -21.21 -1.69 -3.55
CA HIS A 6 -21.91 -0.42 -3.52
C HIS A 6 -22.11 0.05 -2.08
N ARG A 7 -22.02 1.34 -1.90
CA ARG A 7 -22.30 1.99 -0.61
C ARG A 7 -23.78 1.96 -0.32
N THR A 8 -24.13 1.86 0.94
CA THR A 8 -25.52 1.84 1.38
C THR A 8 -26.17 3.23 1.36
N ASP A 9 -25.35 4.29 1.50
CA ASP A 9 -25.81 5.68 1.60
C ASP A 9 -26.17 6.33 0.25
N ASN A 10 -25.53 5.93 -0.86
CA ASN A 10 -25.71 6.59 -2.15
C ASN A 10 -25.64 5.66 -3.37
N ASN A 11 -25.56 4.37 -3.16
CA ASN A 11 -25.43 3.34 -4.20
C ASN A 11 -24.20 3.50 -5.13
N ASN A 12 -23.26 4.38 -4.82
CA ASN A 12 -21.98 4.45 -5.52
C ASN A 12 -21.04 3.33 -5.04
N GLN A 13 -20.11 2.95 -5.89
CA GLN A 13 -19.11 1.99 -5.47
C GLN A 13 -18.19 2.57 -4.37
N ALA A 14 -17.87 1.76 -3.37
CA ALA A 14 -16.95 2.14 -2.33
C ALA A 14 -15.56 2.47 -2.91
N LEU A 15 -14.87 3.40 -2.28
CA LEU A 15 -13.50 3.73 -2.62
C LEU A 15 -12.57 2.56 -2.25
N THR A 16 -11.45 2.48 -2.94
CA THR A 16 -10.45 1.42 -2.72
C THR A 16 -9.90 1.38 -1.30
N GLY A 17 -9.71 2.55 -0.69
CA GLY A 17 -9.03 2.69 0.59
C GLY A 17 -7.52 2.85 0.44
N CYS A 18 -6.95 3.67 1.34
CA CYS A 18 -5.55 4.08 1.28
C CYS A 18 -4.58 2.89 1.40
N LEU A 19 -4.87 1.96 2.30
CA LEU A 19 -4.01 0.80 2.54
C LEU A 19 -3.91 -0.11 1.31
N ALA A 20 -5.03 -0.39 0.63
CA ALA A 20 -5.04 -1.18 -0.60
C ALA A 20 -4.37 -0.43 -1.77
N THR A 21 -4.54 0.90 -1.84
CA THR A 21 -3.89 1.75 -2.84
C THR A 21 -2.37 1.71 -2.68
N ALA A 22 -1.86 1.97 -1.47
CA ALA A 22 -0.42 1.95 -1.19
C ALA A 22 0.19 0.55 -1.44
N ALA A 23 -0.47 -0.50 -0.95
CA ALA A 23 -0.01 -1.88 -1.18
C ALA A 23 0.05 -2.23 -2.66
N SER A 24 -0.94 -1.82 -3.45
CA SER A 24 -0.98 -2.09 -4.89
C SER A 24 0.13 -1.37 -5.65
N GLN A 25 0.47 -0.15 -5.27
CA GLN A 25 1.61 0.58 -5.86
C GLN A 25 2.93 -0.17 -5.60
N ILE A 26 3.13 -0.68 -4.39
CA ILE A 26 4.31 -1.47 -4.02
C ILE A 26 4.36 -2.80 -4.78
N VAL A 27 3.26 -3.53 -4.85
CA VAL A 27 3.18 -4.78 -5.63
C VAL A 27 3.50 -4.51 -7.10
N TYR A 28 2.95 -3.44 -7.65
CA TYR A 28 3.22 -3.03 -9.03
C TYR A 28 4.68 -2.61 -9.26
N TYR A 29 5.31 -1.96 -8.27
CA TYR A 29 6.74 -1.63 -8.33
C TYR A 29 7.61 -2.89 -8.52
N PHE A 30 7.33 -3.94 -7.74
CA PHE A 30 8.09 -5.20 -7.79
C PHE A 30 7.68 -6.16 -8.92
N ARG A 31 6.72 -5.80 -9.78
CA ARG A 31 6.18 -6.70 -10.83
C ARG A 31 7.21 -7.30 -11.78
N LYS A 32 8.34 -6.63 -11.99
CA LYS A 32 9.41 -7.11 -12.86
C LYS A 32 10.30 -8.14 -12.18
N ASP A 33 10.45 -8.01 -10.88
CA ASP A 33 11.31 -8.84 -10.06
C ASP A 33 10.53 -9.99 -9.41
N ASN A 34 9.23 -9.85 -9.36
CA ASN A 34 8.29 -10.86 -8.88
C ASN A 34 7.07 -10.92 -9.82
N PRO A 35 7.19 -11.64 -10.93
CA PRO A 35 6.12 -11.75 -11.92
C PRO A 35 5.02 -12.71 -11.43
N THR A 36 4.50 -12.53 -10.23
CA THR A 36 3.29 -13.22 -9.79
C THR A 36 2.15 -12.72 -10.67
N ALA A 37 1.99 -13.42 -11.80
CA ALA A 37 1.04 -13.05 -12.83
C ALA A 37 -0.41 -13.40 -12.48
N THR A 38 -0.62 -14.13 -11.38
CA THR A 38 -1.94 -14.59 -10.93
C THR A 38 -2.06 -14.54 -9.41
N LEU A 39 -3.28 -14.44 -8.92
CA LEU A 39 -3.54 -14.55 -7.49
C LEU A 39 -3.19 -15.95 -6.98
N TYR A 40 -2.46 -15.99 -5.89
CA TYR A 40 -2.03 -17.25 -5.25
C TYR A 40 -3.22 -17.99 -4.63
N ASP A 41 -4.15 -17.27 -4.02
CA ASP A 41 -5.35 -17.81 -3.38
C ASP A 41 -6.57 -16.93 -3.65
N THR A 42 -7.76 -17.46 -3.40
CA THR A 42 -8.99 -16.67 -3.43
C THR A 42 -9.02 -15.75 -2.21
N PRO A 43 -9.04 -14.42 -2.38
CA PRO A 43 -9.17 -13.52 -1.25
C PRO A 43 -10.52 -13.76 -0.57
N THR A 44 -10.48 -14.10 0.70
CA THR A 44 -11.68 -14.23 1.52
C THR A 44 -11.91 -12.94 2.29
N TYR A 45 -13.10 -12.40 2.16
CA TYR A 45 -13.53 -11.26 2.95
C TYR A 45 -13.95 -11.74 4.34
N GLY A 46 -13.42 -11.14 5.38
CA GLY A 46 -13.54 -11.80 6.66
C GLY A 46 -13.78 -10.97 7.90
N TYR A 47 -14.17 -9.71 7.90
CA TYR A 47 -14.51 -9.06 9.17
C TYR A 47 -15.54 -7.93 9.01
N GLY A 48 -16.73 -8.13 9.62
CA GLY A 48 -17.69 -7.07 9.98
C GLY A 48 -18.30 -6.24 8.85
N GLY A 49 -18.05 -6.58 7.59
CA GLY A 49 -18.51 -5.80 6.46
C GLY A 49 -19.46 -6.57 5.55
N ALA A 50 -20.05 -5.83 4.61
CA ALA A 50 -20.92 -6.38 3.61
C ALA A 50 -20.28 -7.57 2.85
N PRO A 51 -21.04 -8.58 2.44
CA PRO A 51 -20.52 -9.74 1.75
C PRO A 51 -19.79 -9.33 0.47
N VAL A 52 -18.71 -10.03 0.15
CA VAL A 52 -17.97 -9.86 -1.10
C VAL A 52 -18.92 -9.99 -2.28
N THR A 53 -19.14 -8.90 -3.00
CA THR A 53 -20.05 -8.88 -4.15
C THR A 53 -19.43 -9.53 -5.38
N LYS A 54 -18.09 -9.63 -5.43
CA LYS A 54 -17.35 -10.35 -6.48
C LYS A 54 -16.22 -11.14 -5.87
N SER A 55 -16.20 -12.44 -6.10
CA SER A 55 -15.08 -13.30 -5.80
C SER A 55 -14.00 -13.16 -6.88
N LEU A 56 -12.74 -13.02 -6.46
CA LEU A 56 -11.59 -13.17 -7.34
C LEU A 56 -10.98 -14.56 -7.07
N PRO A 57 -11.24 -15.55 -7.92
CA PRO A 57 -10.75 -16.89 -7.66
C PRO A 57 -9.22 -16.98 -7.77
N LYS A 58 -8.63 -17.96 -7.10
CA LYS A 58 -7.24 -18.36 -7.30
C LYS A 58 -6.94 -18.47 -8.78
N GLY A 59 -5.78 -17.97 -9.20
CA GLY A 59 -5.39 -17.95 -10.61
C GLY A 59 -5.93 -16.77 -11.41
N THR A 60 -6.70 -15.83 -10.79
CA THR A 60 -7.10 -14.60 -11.47
C THR A 60 -5.87 -13.83 -11.96
N PRO A 61 -5.79 -13.50 -13.28
CA PRO A 61 -4.61 -12.85 -13.83
C PRO A 61 -4.43 -11.43 -13.27
N LEU A 62 -3.22 -11.09 -12.87
CA LEU A 62 -2.78 -9.74 -12.58
C LEU A 62 -2.15 -9.13 -13.83
N ARG A 63 -2.93 -8.43 -14.59
CA ARG A 63 -2.54 -7.90 -15.90
C ARG A 63 -1.69 -6.64 -15.76
N TYR A 64 -0.48 -6.77 -15.21
CA TYR A 64 0.47 -5.65 -15.04
C TYR A 64 0.80 -4.95 -16.37
N ASP A 65 0.74 -5.68 -17.47
CA ASP A 65 0.94 -5.16 -18.83
C ASP A 65 -0.11 -4.13 -19.24
N LEU A 66 -1.29 -4.19 -18.66
CA LEU A 66 -2.39 -3.25 -18.93
C LEU A 66 -2.42 -2.05 -17.98
N MET A 67 -1.73 -2.12 -16.83
CA MET A 67 -1.80 -1.07 -15.82
C MET A 67 -1.04 0.17 -16.27
N LYS A 68 -1.60 1.33 -15.98
CA LYS A 68 -0.97 2.65 -16.21
C LYS A 68 -0.60 3.31 -14.89
N ASN A 69 0.44 4.13 -14.93
CA ASN A 69 0.91 4.88 -13.77
C ASN A 69 0.04 6.10 -13.44
N SER A 70 -0.73 6.60 -14.40
CA SER A 70 -1.53 7.82 -14.21
C SER A 70 -2.70 7.89 -15.19
N GLY A 71 -3.70 8.69 -14.82
CA GLY A 71 -4.87 9.01 -15.63
C GLY A 71 -5.93 7.90 -15.69
N THR A 72 -7.02 8.22 -16.37
CA THR A 72 -8.05 7.24 -16.75
C THR A 72 -7.59 6.46 -17.97
N GLY A 73 -7.71 5.17 -17.91
CA GLY A 73 -7.38 4.26 -19.00
C GLY A 73 -8.62 3.84 -19.82
N SER A 74 -8.41 2.87 -20.69
CA SER A 74 -9.53 2.10 -21.24
C SER A 74 -10.14 1.22 -20.14
N LEU A 75 -11.37 0.76 -20.34
CA LEU A 75 -12.03 -0.14 -19.40
C LEU A 75 -11.18 -1.37 -19.02
N LYS A 76 -10.40 -1.91 -19.95
CA LYS A 76 -9.48 -3.03 -19.70
C LYS A 76 -8.35 -2.63 -18.75
N GLN A 77 -7.79 -1.43 -18.91
CA GLN A 77 -6.71 -0.91 -18.09
C GLN A 77 -7.21 -0.61 -16.66
N ASP A 78 -8.35 0.04 -16.56
CA ASP A 78 -8.97 0.36 -15.27
C ASP A 78 -9.40 -0.92 -14.53
N SER A 79 -9.89 -1.94 -15.28
CA SER A 79 -10.20 -3.26 -14.70
C SER A 79 -8.97 -3.96 -14.15
N ALA A 80 -7.82 -3.88 -14.81
CA ALA A 80 -6.58 -4.49 -14.33
C ALA A 80 -6.12 -3.86 -13.01
N VAL A 81 -6.16 -2.54 -12.91
CA VAL A 81 -5.86 -1.81 -11.66
C VAL A 81 -6.86 -2.17 -10.57
N ALA A 82 -8.15 -2.21 -10.91
CA ALA A 82 -9.22 -2.55 -9.96
C ALA A 82 -9.07 -3.96 -9.38
N VAL A 83 -8.66 -4.95 -10.20
CA VAL A 83 -8.38 -6.33 -9.74
C VAL A 83 -7.27 -6.34 -8.71
N LEU A 84 -6.13 -5.69 -8.98
CA LEU A 84 -5.01 -5.63 -8.06
C LEU A 84 -5.40 -4.98 -6.72
N MET A 85 -6.02 -3.81 -6.79
CA MET A 85 -6.43 -3.06 -5.60
C MET A 85 -7.49 -3.80 -4.78
N TYR A 86 -8.46 -4.43 -5.44
CA TYR A 86 -9.49 -5.20 -4.76
C TYR A 86 -8.93 -6.47 -4.13
N ALA A 87 -8.01 -7.16 -4.82
CA ALA A 87 -7.31 -8.31 -4.27
C ALA A 87 -6.50 -7.94 -3.02
N ALA A 88 -5.74 -6.83 -3.06
CA ALA A 88 -4.98 -6.35 -1.92
C ALA A 88 -5.89 -6.03 -0.73
N GLY A 89 -6.96 -5.30 -0.96
CA GLY A 89 -7.89 -4.91 0.10
C GLY A 89 -8.64 -6.09 0.72
N THR A 90 -9.17 -7.00 -0.10
CA THR A 90 -9.90 -8.18 0.39
C THR A 90 -8.99 -9.17 1.11
N SER A 91 -7.75 -9.35 0.64
CA SER A 91 -6.76 -10.21 1.31
C SER A 91 -6.33 -9.66 2.68
N ALA A 92 -6.35 -8.35 2.86
CA ALA A 92 -6.08 -7.67 4.13
C ALA A 92 -7.33 -7.45 5.00
N TRP A 93 -8.48 -7.96 4.57
CA TRP A 93 -9.75 -7.84 5.28
C TRP A 93 -10.23 -6.41 5.48
N LEU A 94 -10.01 -5.55 4.48
CA LEU A 94 -10.57 -4.20 4.53
C LEU A 94 -12.08 -4.24 4.48
N THR A 95 -12.71 -3.37 5.25
CA THR A 95 -14.17 -3.21 5.29
C THR A 95 -14.60 -2.21 4.21
N TYR A 96 -15.42 -2.65 3.28
CA TYR A 96 -16.04 -1.81 2.26
C TYR A 96 -17.50 -1.51 2.63
N GLY A 97 -17.67 -0.59 3.56
CA GLY A 97 -19.01 -0.16 4.02
C GLY A 97 -19.40 1.18 3.43
N ASP A 98 -19.84 2.10 4.29
CA ASP A 98 -20.39 3.41 3.93
C ASP A 98 -19.37 4.45 3.47
N GLY A 99 -18.20 4.03 3.06
CA GLY A 99 -17.13 4.96 2.68
C GLY A 99 -16.09 4.35 1.75
N SER A 100 -14.88 4.28 2.23
CA SER A 100 -13.75 3.65 1.56
C SER A 100 -13.44 2.30 2.19
N GLY A 101 -12.57 1.51 1.55
CA GLY A 101 -11.95 0.35 2.19
C GLY A 101 -11.21 0.81 3.44
N THR A 102 -11.83 0.63 4.60
CA THR A 102 -11.28 1.08 5.88
C THR A 102 -10.51 -0.03 6.58
N ALA A 103 -9.40 0.36 7.19
CA ALA A 103 -8.61 -0.48 8.07
C ALA A 103 -9.02 -0.20 9.53
N THR A 104 -9.18 -1.24 10.32
CA THR A 104 -9.22 -1.12 11.78
C THR A 104 -7.80 -1.11 12.35
N SER A 105 -7.65 -0.66 13.58
CA SER A 105 -6.34 -0.68 14.28
C SER A 105 -5.64 -2.03 14.13
N GLY A 106 -4.35 -2.02 13.82
CA GLY A 106 -3.54 -3.23 13.66
C GLY A 106 -3.63 -3.91 12.28
N GLN A 107 -4.36 -3.39 11.29
CA GLN A 107 -4.45 -4.04 9.98
C GLN A 107 -3.20 -3.90 9.10
N ASN A 108 -2.19 -3.12 9.53
CA ASN A 108 -0.93 -3.06 8.80
C ASN A 108 -0.24 -4.43 8.71
N TYR A 109 -0.24 -5.20 9.81
CA TYR A 109 0.29 -6.56 9.77
C TYR A 109 -0.53 -7.49 8.86
N LYS A 110 -1.86 -7.34 8.80
CA LYS A 110 -2.72 -8.12 7.88
C LYS A 110 -2.43 -7.79 6.42
N MET A 111 -2.14 -6.52 6.11
CA MET A 111 -1.66 -6.16 4.78
C MET A 111 -0.28 -6.77 4.52
N GLY A 112 0.59 -6.83 5.50
CA GLY A 112 1.86 -7.56 5.41
C GLY A 112 1.65 -9.04 5.08
N ASP A 113 0.72 -9.70 5.75
CA ASP A 113 0.33 -11.09 5.47
C ASP A 113 -0.24 -11.26 4.06
N ALA A 114 -1.12 -10.33 3.63
CA ALA A 114 -1.68 -10.32 2.30
C ALA A 114 -0.60 -10.17 1.21
N ILE A 115 0.35 -9.25 1.41
CA ILE A 115 1.48 -9.05 0.50
C ILE A 115 2.36 -10.31 0.43
N ARG A 116 2.62 -10.95 1.56
CA ARG A 116 3.39 -12.22 1.61
C ARG A 116 2.65 -13.38 0.97
N GLY A 117 1.37 -13.53 1.27
CA GLY A 117 0.55 -14.65 0.82
C GLY A 117 0.13 -14.55 -0.64
N GLN A 118 -0.45 -13.42 -1.03
CA GLN A 118 -1.03 -13.23 -2.36
C GLN A 118 -0.01 -12.82 -3.41
N PHE A 119 0.98 -12.01 -3.02
CA PHE A 119 1.87 -11.36 -3.97
C PHE A 119 3.33 -11.80 -3.85
N ALA A 120 3.60 -12.80 -3.02
CA ALA A 120 4.93 -13.40 -2.83
C ALA A 120 6.05 -12.39 -2.55
N LEU A 121 5.76 -11.34 -1.79
CA LEU A 121 6.73 -10.35 -1.34
C LEU A 121 6.96 -10.49 0.17
N ASN A 122 8.20 -10.74 0.58
CA ASN A 122 8.58 -10.67 1.99
C ASN A 122 8.39 -9.25 2.52
N ASN A 123 8.14 -9.11 3.79
CA ASN A 123 8.12 -7.82 4.49
C ASN A 123 8.18 -8.04 6.00
N ASP A 124 8.55 -6.96 6.72
CA ASP A 124 8.49 -6.85 8.17
C ASP A 124 7.55 -5.70 8.54
N CYS A 125 6.70 -5.91 9.54
CA CYS A 125 5.88 -4.85 10.10
C CYS A 125 6.61 -4.26 11.32
N LEU A 126 6.98 -2.97 11.22
CA LEU A 126 7.69 -2.25 12.27
C LEU A 126 6.83 -1.09 12.78
N TYR A 127 6.83 -0.89 14.09
CA TYR A 127 6.11 0.19 14.78
C TYR A 127 7.13 1.18 15.34
N LYS A 128 6.96 2.47 15.05
CA LYS A 128 7.91 3.53 15.42
C LYS A 128 8.14 3.60 16.92
N GLU A 129 7.10 3.41 17.71
CA GLU A 129 7.16 3.41 19.18
C GLU A 129 8.16 2.42 19.79
N SER A 130 8.57 1.40 18.99
CA SER A 130 9.58 0.41 19.40
C SER A 130 11.02 0.89 19.19
N PHE A 131 11.23 2.11 18.68
CA PHE A 131 12.55 2.62 18.29
C PHE A 131 12.76 4.06 18.78
N SER A 132 14.01 4.44 19.03
CA SER A 132 14.36 5.85 19.10
C SER A 132 14.20 6.51 17.74
N GLN A 133 14.03 7.84 17.69
CA GLN A 133 13.93 8.59 16.44
C GLN A 133 15.08 8.26 15.48
N GLN A 134 16.31 8.29 15.97
CA GLN A 134 17.49 7.97 15.16
C GLN A 134 17.49 6.53 14.62
N ALA A 135 17.08 5.54 15.44
CA ALA A 135 16.99 4.15 15.00
C ALA A 135 15.89 3.95 13.96
N TRP A 136 14.77 4.66 14.11
CA TRP A 136 13.68 4.68 13.14
C TRP A 136 14.13 5.24 11.79
N GLU A 137 14.71 6.43 11.78
CA GLU A 137 15.26 7.06 10.58
C GLU A 137 16.29 6.18 9.88
N THR A 138 17.19 5.55 10.65
CA THR A 138 18.18 4.63 10.10
C THR A 138 17.54 3.43 9.39
N LYS A 139 16.48 2.85 9.99
CA LYS A 139 15.75 1.72 9.37
C LYS A 139 15.06 2.14 8.07
N VAL A 140 14.37 3.26 8.08
CA VAL A 140 13.68 3.82 6.92
C VAL A 140 14.68 4.15 5.81
N TYR A 141 15.72 4.89 6.14
CA TYR A 141 16.80 5.26 5.22
C TYR A 141 17.43 4.03 4.54
N ASN A 142 17.81 3.01 5.31
CA ASN A 142 18.44 1.79 4.77
C ASN A 142 17.53 1.02 3.80
N ASN A 143 16.21 1.07 3.98
CA ASN A 143 15.27 0.51 3.01
C ASN A 143 15.30 1.30 1.70
N LEU A 144 15.21 2.63 1.78
CA LEU A 144 15.17 3.49 0.59
C LEU A 144 16.44 3.40 -0.26
N ILE A 145 17.63 3.49 0.36
CA ILE A 145 18.89 3.36 -0.39
C ILE A 145 19.11 1.96 -0.96
N SER A 146 18.38 0.97 -0.46
CA SER A 146 18.33 -0.39 -1.02
C SER A 146 17.25 -0.55 -2.12
N GLY A 147 16.65 0.54 -2.60
CA GLY A 147 15.60 0.51 -3.62
C GLY A 147 14.31 -0.18 -3.17
N ARG A 148 13.99 -0.10 -1.88
CA ARG A 148 12.82 -0.74 -1.30
C ARG A 148 11.83 0.30 -0.81
N PRO A 149 10.83 0.67 -1.63
CA PRO A 149 9.73 1.49 -1.15
C PRO A 149 8.96 0.76 -0.05
N MET A 150 8.37 1.52 0.84
CA MET A 150 7.68 1.00 2.02
C MET A 150 6.22 1.46 2.04
N LEU A 151 5.34 0.63 2.58
CA LEU A 151 4.01 1.06 2.97
C LEU A 151 4.12 1.69 4.35
N TYR A 152 3.88 2.98 4.44
CA TYR A 152 3.95 3.76 5.67
C TYR A 152 2.55 4.14 6.14
N THR A 153 2.33 4.12 7.44
CA THR A 153 1.07 4.55 8.04
C THR A 153 1.30 5.49 9.20
N GLY A 154 0.37 6.38 9.38
CA GLY A 154 0.28 7.26 10.54
C GLY A 154 -1.15 7.70 10.77
N ALA A 155 -1.38 8.43 11.84
CA ALA A 155 -2.67 9.00 12.15
C ALA A 155 -2.52 10.48 12.54
N SER A 156 -3.54 11.27 12.20
CA SER A 156 -3.74 12.62 12.70
C SER A 156 -4.98 12.67 13.59
N GLU A 157 -5.03 13.59 14.53
CA GLU A 157 -6.22 13.80 15.37
C GLU A 157 -7.43 14.23 14.54
N LYS A 158 -7.18 14.98 13.48
CA LYS A 158 -8.22 15.57 12.64
C LYS A 158 -8.76 14.59 11.60
N ASP A 159 -7.85 13.91 10.90
CA ASP A 159 -8.20 13.17 9.66
C ASP A 159 -8.16 11.65 9.85
N GLY A 160 -7.84 11.18 11.08
CA GLY A 160 -7.73 9.76 11.40
C GLY A 160 -6.48 9.12 10.80
N GLY A 161 -6.55 7.83 10.50
CA GLY A 161 -5.41 7.08 9.96
C GLY A 161 -5.29 7.18 8.45
N HIS A 162 -4.04 7.23 7.94
CA HIS A 162 -3.75 7.17 6.51
C HIS A 162 -2.58 6.24 6.20
N ALA A 163 -2.64 5.59 5.05
CA ALA A 163 -1.58 4.73 4.52
C ALA A 163 -1.08 5.28 3.18
N VAL A 164 0.22 5.34 3.03
CA VAL A 164 0.93 5.98 1.92
C VAL A 164 2.09 5.12 1.45
N VAL A 165 2.67 5.45 0.31
CA VAL A 165 3.97 4.89 -0.09
C VAL A 165 5.07 5.88 0.28
N LEU A 166 6.07 5.38 0.98
CA LEU A 166 7.32 6.07 1.25
C LEU A 166 8.38 5.55 0.28
N ASP A 167 8.81 6.36 -0.68
CA ASP A 167 9.58 5.92 -1.84
C ASP A 167 10.85 6.73 -2.14
N GLY A 168 11.13 7.79 -1.38
CA GLY A 168 12.30 8.61 -1.62
C GLY A 168 12.93 9.21 -0.37
N TYR A 169 14.21 9.58 -0.50
CA TYR A 169 14.96 10.33 0.50
C TYR A 169 15.83 11.39 -0.18
N GLN A 170 15.79 12.60 0.33
CA GLN A 170 16.59 13.72 -0.15
C GLN A 170 17.72 14.04 0.84
N ALA A 171 18.94 13.68 0.49
CA ALA A 171 20.11 13.81 1.38
C ALA A 171 20.45 15.28 1.73
N THR A 172 20.10 16.23 0.87
CA THR A 172 20.38 17.67 1.09
C THR A 172 19.50 18.30 2.15
N THR A 173 18.29 17.78 2.35
CA THR A 173 17.31 18.31 3.31
C THR A 173 17.00 17.35 4.45
N GLY A 174 17.37 16.07 4.32
CA GLY A 174 16.99 15.03 5.26
C GLY A 174 15.53 14.62 5.20
N LEU A 175 14.80 15.03 4.14
CA LEU A 175 13.37 14.76 4.00
C LEU A 175 13.10 13.47 3.22
N TYR A 176 11.93 12.92 3.45
CA TYR A 176 11.43 11.70 2.86
C TYR A 176 10.27 12.00 1.91
N HIS A 177 10.24 11.35 0.74
CA HIS A 177 9.17 11.49 -0.21
C HIS A 177 8.03 10.54 0.06
N PHE A 178 6.81 11.08 0.08
CA PHE A 178 5.59 10.34 0.27
C PHE A 178 4.62 10.50 -0.90
N ASN A 179 4.06 9.38 -1.36
CA ASN A 179 2.93 9.35 -2.28
C ASN A 179 1.67 9.03 -1.50
N PHE A 180 0.77 10.00 -1.40
CA PHE A 180 -0.45 9.90 -0.59
C PHE A 180 -1.56 9.08 -1.26
N GLY A 181 -1.40 8.73 -2.53
CA GLY A 181 -2.41 7.96 -3.25
C GLY A 181 -3.65 8.78 -3.65
N TRP A 182 -3.57 10.11 -3.59
CA TRP A 182 -4.66 11.04 -3.90
C TRP A 182 -4.51 11.69 -5.28
N GLY A 183 -3.94 10.95 -6.24
CA GLY A 183 -3.72 11.47 -7.60
C GLY A 183 -2.70 12.59 -7.69
N GLY A 184 -1.68 12.58 -6.82
CA GLY A 184 -0.64 13.58 -6.72
C GLY A 184 -0.91 14.68 -5.69
N GLN A 185 -2.12 14.76 -5.15
CA GLN A 185 -2.40 15.71 -4.07
C GLN A 185 -1.73 15.25 -2.77
N GLY A 186 -1.02 16.17 -2.12
CA GLY A 186 -0.29 15.90 -0.90
C GLY A 186 1.04 15.19 -1.10
N ASP A 187 1.34 14.67 -2.29
CA ASP A 187 2.65 14.08 -2.56
C ASP A 187 3.75 15.12 -2.35
N GLY A 188 4.81 14.73 -1.65
CA GLY A 188 5.86 15.68 -1.29
C GLY A 188 6.88 15.14 -0.32
N TRP A 189 7.71 16.07 0.18
CA TRP A 189 8.85 15.80 1.03
C TRP A 189 8.54 16.22 2.48
N TYR A 190 8.58 15.26 3.38
CA TYR A 190 8.20 15.45 4.79
C TYR A 190 9.20 14.77 5.72
N THR A 191 9.16 15.15 6.99
CA THR A 191 9.87 14.43 8.07
C THR A 191 9.13 13.13 8.44
N ILE A 192 9.77 12.32 9.28
CA ILE A 192 9.17 11.11 9.88
C ILE A 192 9.24 11.16 11.41
N ASP A 193 9.26 12.37 11.96
CA ASP A 193 9.21 12.63 13.42
C ASP A 193 7.78 12.55 13.97
N ASP A 194 7.64 12.76 15.28
CA ASP A 194 6.35 12.76 15.98
C ASP A 194 5.70 14.15 16.06
N GLU A 195 6.33 15.18 15.49
CA GLU A 195 5.81 16.55 15.56
C GLU A 195 5.15 16.98 14.25
N THR A 196 5.85 16.78 13.13
CA THR A 196 5.42 17.23 11.80
C THR A 196 5.43 16.14 10.74
N GLY A 197 5.80 14.92 11.14
CA GLY A 197 6.00 13.80 10.23
C GLY A 197 4.78 13.49 9.35
N MET A 198 5.04 13.04 8.14
CA MET A 198 4.04 12.62 7.16
C MET A 198 2.87 13.63 7.00
N ASN A 199 3.20 14.93 6.91
CA ASN A 199 2.18 16.00 6.74
C ASN A 199 1.10 16.02 7.85
N GLY A 200 1.51 15.75 9.09
CA GLY A 200 0.61 15.75 10.26
C GLY A 200 -0.05 14.42 10.59
N PHE A 201 0.20 13.36 9.82
CA PHE A 201 -0.18 11.98 10.19
C PHE A 201 0.94 11.34 11.02
N ASN A 202 1.33 12.00 12.10
CA ASN A 202 2.56 11.77 12.86
C ASN A 202 2.38 10.91 14.12
N SER A 203 1.17 10.42 14.40
CA SER A 203 0.89 9.52 15.53
C SER A 203 0.75 8.07 15.05
N TYR A 204 1.06 7.11 15.94
CA TYR A 204 0.93 5.67 15.65
C TYR A 204 1.61 5.23 14.36
N GLN A 205 2.77 5.79 14.09
CA GLN A 205 3.51 5.53 12.86
C GLN A 205 3.98 4.08 12.79
N SER A 206 3.78 3.44 11.64
CA SER A 206 4.29 2.11 11.37
C SER A 206 4.62 1.92 9.89
N VAL A 207 5.40 0.89 9.58
CA VAL A 207 5.86 0.65 8.22
C VAL A 207 5.92 -0.85 7.91
N LEU A 208 5.51 -1.23 6.69
CA LEU A 208 5.94 -2.49 6.11
C LEU A 208 7.26 -2.23 5.38
N ALA A 209 8.33 -2.74 5.96
CA ALA A 209 9.71 -2.56 5.51
C ALA A 209 10.29 -3.87 4.96
N ASN A 210 11.52 -3.83 4.46
CA ASN A 210 12.24 -4.99 3.94
C ASN A 210 11.47 -5.77 2.87
N ILE A 211 10.68 -5.03 2.07
CA ILE A 211 9.87 -5.65 1.03
C ILE A 211 10.78 -6.17 -0.09
N THR A 212 10.73 -7.47 -0.33
CA THR A 212 11.54 -8.15 -1.35
C THR A 212 10.79 -9.33 -1.95
N PRO A 213 11.02 -9.67 -3.24
CA PRO A 213 10.50 -10.89 -3.82
C PRO A 213 10.97 -12.14 -3.08
N LYS A 214 10.06 -13.11 -2.86
CA LYS A 214 10.36 -14.34 -2.10
C LYS A 214 11.41 -15.24 -2.77
N ASN A 215 11.51 -15.25 -4.09
CA ASN A 215 12.23 -16.24 -4.84
C ASN A 215 13.45 -15.70 -5.60
N GLN A 216 13.96 -14.53 -5.22
CA GLN A 216 15.11 -13.94 -5.93
C GLN A 216 16.16 -13.44 -4.96
N ASN A 217 17.43 -13.62 -5.32
CA ASN A 217 18.52 -12.82 -4.78
C ASN A 217 18.31 -11.38 -5.25
N TYR A 218 17.58 -10.59 -4.46
CA TYR A 218 17.28 -9.21 -4.77
C TYR A 218 18.59 -8.40 -4.78
N THR A 219 19.02 -8.00 -5.97
CA THR A 219 20.10 -7.03 -6.10
C THR A 219 19.48 -5.63 -6.02
N ALA A 220 19.85 -4.88 -5.01
CA ALA A 220 19.36 -3.52 -4.82
C ALA A 220 19.57 -2.69 -6.09
N ARG A 221 18.52 -2.08 -6.59
CA ARG A 221 18.60 -1.09 -7.67
C ARG A 221 18.80 0.28 -7.03
N ILE A 222 19.98 0.85 -7.19
CA ILE A 222 20.21 2.26 -6.88
C ILE A 222 19.49 3.03 -7.99
N LEU A 223 18.36 3.64 -7.65
CA LEU A 223 17.71 4.62 -8.51
C LEU A 223 18.56 5.89 -8.45
N SER A 224 19.18 6.27 -9.56
CA SER A 224 19.86 7.56 -9.67
C SER A 224 18.85 8.67 -9.42
N PRO A 225 19.17 9.68 -8.61
CA PRO A 225 18.32 10.85 -8.47
C PRO A 225 18.20 11.53 -9.83
N THR A 226 17.00 11.70 -10.33
CA THR A 226 16.65 12.57 -11.44
C THR A 226 16.44 13.99 -10.96
#